data_16e0f910bf2a329b4a4919dd2cff28b9
#
_entry.id   16e0f910bf2a329b4a4919dd2cff28b9
#
_cell.length_a   1.000
_cell.length_b   1.000
_cell.length_c   1.000
_cell.angle_alpha   90.00
_cell.angle_beta   90.00
_cell.angle_gamma   90.00
#
_symmetry.space_group_name_H-M   'P 1'
#
loop_
_entity.id
_entity.type
_entity.pdbx_description
1 polymer ?
#
loop_
_entity_poly.entity_id
_entity_poly.type
_entity_poly.pdbx_seq_one_letter_code
_entity_poly.pdbx_strand_id
1 'polypeptide(L)'
;MMGALFKSAEEGVRVTEVEIPAIKGPNDVLVRMRTCGMCGTDLAILEGRHPARPPVILGHECAGEVAEVGSSVASLTAGDHVVVDPNIRCGTCRYCRSDRPNLCEALVSLGEDVDGGFAAYMLAPEKAIYKIPRDMDWRTAALTEPFSCIVNGFLRARVKPSDTAAVYGAGPMGLFWVSLLRKAGARKIISVEIAERRREAAKRAGADVTIDSSTENPVARIKKETDQLGVDVAVEVIGKVETVEYALQSSAYGGRVVIMGTCRPDAYAKFSPFDIMRYEKDILGSHTQAASFGSAIEMLNSGFVPVDVIVTHEIPLKEIHRAFDLNKRAESVKTVIKIG
;
A
#
# COMPACT_ATOMS: atom_id res chain seq x y z
N MET A 1 0.09 4.24 28.01
CA MET A 1 0.69 3.28 27.07
C MET A 1 1.81 3.93 26.29
N MET A 2 2.73 3.14 25.68
CA MET A 2 3.72 3.71 24.76
C MET A 2 3.09 3.95 23.40
N GLY A 3 3.41 5.09 22.78
CA GLY A 3 2.98 5.46 21.43
C GLY A 3 4.00 6.37 20.73
N ALA A 4 4.07 6.29 19.41
CA ALA A 4 4.94 7.11 18.56
C ALA A 4 4.18 8.36 18.11
N LEU A 5 4.25 9.40 18.92
CA LEU A 5 3.52 10.66 18.74
C LEU A 5 4.27 11.59 17.77
N PHE A 6 3.60 12.00 16.71
CA PHE A 6 4.03 13.05 15.79
C PHE A 6 3.43 14.39 16.19
N LYS A 7 4.27 15.42 16.35
CA LYS A 7 3.81 16.76 16.73
C LYS A 7 3.96 17.80 15.62
N SER A 8 5.04 17.70 14.86
CA SER A 8 5.31 18.54 13.68
C SER A 8 6.48 17.93 12.88
N ALA A 9 6.70 18.41 11.65
CA ALA A 9 7.87 18.02 10.87
C ALA A 9 9.21 18.43 11.52
N GLU A 10 9.20 19.51 12.34
CA GLU A 10 10.40 19.99 13.06
C GLU A 10 10.73 19.12 14.27
N GLU A 11 9.71 18.76 15.07
CA GLU A 11 9.88 17.91 16.24
C GLU A 11 9.98 16.41 15.91
N GLY A 12 9.45 16.01 14.75
CA GLY A 12 9.42 14.61 14.31
C GLY A 12 8.46 13.74 15.14
N VAL A 13 8.78 12.44 15.17
CA VAL A 13 8.07 11.45 15.99
C VAL A 13 8.84 11.20 17.29
N ARG A 14 8.12 11.11 18.42
CA ARG A 14 8.68 10.72 19.72
C ARG A 14 7.93 9.52 20.28
N VAL A 15 8.66 8.49 20.68
CA VAL A 15 8.09 7.39 21.46
C VAL A 15 7.95 7.86 22.90
N THR A 16 6.71 7.99 23.38
CA THR A 16 6.40 8.55 24.70
C THR A 16 5.20 7.84 25.33
N GLU A 17 4.99 8.08 26.60
CA GLU A 17 3.76 7.67 27.27
C GLU A 17 2.61 8.55 26.80
N VAL A 18 1.49 7.93 26.45
CA VAL A 18 0.22 8.54 26.05
C VAL A 18 -0.92 7.80 26.77
N GLU A 19 -2.07 8.43 26.87
CA GLU A 19 -3.27 7.79 27.45
C GLU A 19 -3.72 6.61 26.59
N ILE A 20 -4.25 5.57 27.22
CA ILE A 20 -4.95 4.48 26.50
C ILE A 20 -6.30 5.07 26.06
N PRO A 21 -6.66 5.00 24.75
CA PRO A 21 -7.94 5.50 24.31
C PRO A 21 -9.08 4.69 24.91
N ALA A 22 -10.10 5.37 25.41
CA ALA A 22 -11.29 4.74 25.96
C ALA A 22 -12.39 4.61 24.91
N ILE A 23 -13.23 3.57 25.03
CA ILE A 23 -14.48 3.45 24.28
C ILE A 23 -15.36 4.69 24.59
N LYS A 24 -15.71 5.45 23.55
CA LYS A 24 -16.55 6.66 23.66
C LYS A 24 -17.93 6.47 23.02
N GLY A 25 -17.96 5.72 21.94
CA GLY A 25 -19.17 5.44 21.18
C GLY A 25 -19.60 4.00 21.24
N PRO A 26 -20.88 3.69 21.02
CA PRO A 26 -21.40 2.32 21.11
C PRO A 26 -20.81 1.38 20.03
N ASN A 27 -20.26 1.91 18.94
CA ASN A 27 -19.65 1.14 17.85
C ASN A 27 -18.11 1.18 17.86
N ASP A 28 -17.49 1.70 18.91
CA ASP A 28 -16.04 1.74 19.01
C ASP A 28 -15.46 0.39 19.39
N VAL A 29 -14.27 0.11 18.90
CA VAL A 29 -13.48 -1.09 19.21
C VAL A 29 -12.09 -0.66 19.63
N LEU A 30 -11.66 -1.08 20.79
CA LEU A 30 -10.28 -0.93 21.25
C LEU A 30 -9.47 -2.15 20.80
N VAL A 31 -8.46 -1.91 19.99
CA VAL A 31 -7.56 -2.94 19.46
C VAL A 31 -6.22 -2.86 20.19
N ARG A 32 -5.79 -3.98 20.79
CA ARG A 32 -4.41 -4.16 21.25
C ARG A 32 -3.55 -4.45 20.04
N MET A 33 -2.65 -3.52 19.72
CA MET A 33 -1.79 -3.65 18.55
C MET A 33 -0.74 -4.75 18.76
N ARG A 34 -0.51 -5.56 17.73
CA ARG A 34 0.55 -6.55 17.64
C ARG A 34 1.64 -6.10 16.66
N THR A 35 1.21 -5.61 15.52
CA THR A 35 2.10 -5.10 14.47
C THR A 35 1.47 -3.93 13.74
N CYS A 36 2.32 -3.07 13.21
CA CYS A 36 1.91 -2.05 12.24
C CYS A 36 2.99 -1.90 11.17
N GLY A 37 2.63 -1.98 9.90
CA GLY A 37 3.57 -1.77 8.81
C GLY A 37 3.97 -0.30 8.70
N MET A 38 5.22 -0.04 8.31
CA MET A 38 5.69 1.31 8.01
C MET A 38 5.54 1.61 6.52
N CYS A 39 4.89 2.71 6.20
CA CYS A 39 4.61 3.19 4.85
C CYS A 39 5.52 4.36 4.44
N GLY A 40 5.66 4.57 3.14
CA GLY A 40 6.25 5.80 2.60
C GLY A 40 5.47 7.06 2.96
N THR A 41 4.18 6.94 3.23
CA THR A 41 3.32 8.03 3.72
C THR A 41 3.77 8.52 5.10
N ASP A 42 4.12 7.62 6.03
CA ASP A 42 4.63 8.01 7.34
C ASP A 42 5.90 8.86 7.23
N LEU A 43 6.81 8.47 6.30
CA LEU A 43 8.01 9.25 6.02
C LEU A 43 7.68 10.60 5.35
N ALA A 44 6.71 10.62 4.43
CA ALA A 44 6.28 11.85 3.76
C ALA A 44 5.64 12.84 4.74
N ILE A 45 4.91 12.37 5.76
CA ILE A 45 4.39 13.19 6.86
C ILE A 45 5.54 13.81 7.67
N LEU A 46 6.53 12.99 8.06
CA LEU A 46 7.72 13.48 8.77
C LEU A 46 8.48 14.56 8.00
N GLU A 47 8.52 14.46 6.69
CA GLU A 47 9.19 15.42 5.81
C GLU A 47 8.29 16.61 5.42
N GLY A 48 7.08 16.71 5.95
CA GLY A 48 6.11 17.79 5.63
C GLY A 48 5.57 17.74 4.20
N ARG A 49 5.73 16.61 3.49
CA ARG A 49 5.28 16.42 2.10
C ARG A 49 3.89 15.80 1.99
N HIS A 50 3.35 15.27 3.09
CA HIS A 50 2.00 14.75 3.18
C HIS A 50 1.29 15.36 4.41
N PRO A 51 0.01 15.76 4.31
CA PRO A 51 -0.71 16.35 5.43
C PRO A 51 -0.98 15.33 6.54
N ALA A 52 -0.96 15.82 7.78
CA ALA A 52 -1.45 15.11 8.96
C ALA A 52 -2.05 16.13 9.93
N ARG A 53 -2.77 15.70 10.95
CA ARG A 53 -3.36 16.56 11.98
C ARG A 53 -2.68 16.36 13.35
N PRO A 54 -1.49 16.93 13.54
CA PRO A 54 -0.78 16.79 14.81
C PRO A 54 -1.47 17.55 15.97
N PRO A 55 -1.31 17.09 17.24
CA PRO A 55 -0.55 15.90 17.59
C PRO A 55 -1.31 14.63 17.22
N VAL A 56 -0.62 13.64 16.63
CA VAL A 56 -1.24 12.39 16.18
C VAL A 56 -0.25 11.22 16.29
N ILE A 57 -0.74 10.05 16.68
CA ILE A 57 0.03 8.80 16.60
C ILE A 57 -0.06 8.32 15.16
N LEU A 58 1.10 8.13 14.49
CA LEU A 58 1.15 7.64 13.11
C LEU A 58 0.90 6.14 13.01
N GLY A 59 0.97 5.61 11.77
CA GLY A 59 0.83 4.20 11.45
C GLY A 59 -0.60 3.80 11.07
N HIS A 60 -0.74 3.29 9.85
CA HIS A 60 -2.05 2.98 9.24
C HIS A 60 -2.15 1.56 8.67
N GLU A 61 -1.10 0.74 8.77
CA GLU A 61 -1.08 -0.65 8.32
C GLU A 61 -1.19 -1.61 9.54
N CYS A 62 -2.35 -1.63 10.16
CA CYS A 62 -2.59 -2.08 11.53
C CYS A 62 -3.08 -3.52 11.61
N ALA A 63 -2.46 -4.33 12.48
CA ALA A 63 -2.94 -5.65 12.86
C ALA A 63 -2.81 -5.87 14.37
N GLY A 64 -3.82 -6.51 14.97
CA GLY A 64 -3.87 -6.69 16.40
C GLY A 64 -5.01 -7.58 16.85
N GLU A 65 -5.38 -7.42 18.10
CA GLU A 65 -6.36 -8.24 18.83
C GLU A 65 -7.39 -7.32 19.47
N VAL A 66 -8.65 -7.64 19.33
CA VAL A 66 -9.72 -6.90 20.03
C VAL A 66 -9.53 -6.99 21.53
N ALA A 67 -9.37 -5.86 22.19
CA ALA A 67 -9.24 -5.77 23.64
C ALA A 67 -10.60 -5.49 24.32
N GLU A 68 -11.39 -4.57 23.76
CA GLU A 68 -12.68 -4.14 24.29
C GLU A 68 -13.58 -3.67 23.15
N VAL A 69 -14.89 -3.82 23.30
CA VAL A 69 -15.90 -3.42 22.31
C VAL A 69 -16.99 -2.58 22.94
N GLY A 70 -17.50 -1.61 22.17
CA GLY A 70 -18.65 -0.81 22.54
C GLY A 70 -19.96 -1.60 22.54
N SER A 71 -20.98 -1.07 23.21
CA SER A 71 -22.23 -1.78 23.51
C SER A 71 -23.06 -2.17 22.29
N SER A 72 -22.84 -1.57 21.10
CA SER A 72 -23.56 -1.90 19.87
C SER A 72 -22.72 -2.70 18.88
N VAL A 73 -21.48 -3.04 19.22
CA VAL A 73 -20.62 -3.90 18.39
C VAL A 73 -21.17 -5.33 18.44
N ALA A 74 -21.53 -5.88 17.27
CA ALA A 74 -22.14 -7.19 17.17
C ALA A 74 -21.27 -8.25 16.48
N SER A 75 -20.33 -7.82 15.61
CA SER A 75 -19.54 -8.72 14.79
C SER A 75 -18.20 -9.11 15.42
N LEU A 76 -17.79 -8.48 16.52
CA LEU A 76 -16.48 -8.62 17.15
C LEU A 76 -16.60 -8.94 18.63
N THR A 77 -15.62 -9.70 19.15
CA THR A 77 -15.49 -10.01 20.58
C THR A 77 -14.02 -9.87 21.01
N ALA A 78 -13.80 -9.63 22.30
CA ALA A 78 -12.45 -9.60 22.87
C ALA A 78 -11.68 -10.89 22.55
N GLY A 79 -10.42 -10.77 22.11
CA GLY A 79 -9.58 -11.87 21.68
C GLY A 79 -9.69 -12.22 20.18
N ASP A 80 -10.57 -11.57 19.40
CA ASP A 80 -10.57 -11.72 17.95
C ASP A 80 -9.30 -11.11 17.35
N HIS A 81 -8.65 -11.84 16.44
CA HIS A 81 -7.55 -11.30 15.63
C HIS A 81 -8.10 -10.45 14.49
N VAL A 82 -7.55 -9.28 14.33
CA VAL A 82 -8.11 -8.28 13.40
C VAL A 82 -7.04 -7.48 12.67
N VAL A 83 -7.44 -6.95 11.52
CA VAL A 83 -6.75 -5.86 10.80
C VAL A 83 -7.68 -4.67 10.68
N VAL A 84 -7.09 -3.48 10.56
CA VAL A 84 -7.86 -2.22 10.54
C VAL A 84 -7.73 -1.56 9.19
N ASP A 85 -8.84 -1.28 8.53
CA ASP A 85 -8.91 -0.38 7.37
C ASP A 85 -8.76 1.06 7.89
N PRO A 86 -7.67 1.76 7.59
CA PRO A 86 -7.45 3.10 8.12
C PRO A 86 -8.39 4.15 7.56
N ASN A 87 -9.09 3.87 6.46
CA ASN A 87 -9.94 4.82 5.77
C ASN A 87 -11.38 4.77 6.26
N ILE A 88 -11.73 5.67 7.19
CA ILE A 88 -13.10 5.80 7.72
C ILE A 88 -13.93 6.63 6.76
N ARG A 89 -14.85 5.99 6.07
CA ARG A 89 -15.72 6.58 5.05
C ARG A 89 -17.07 6.96 5.64
N CYS A 90 -17.69 8.06 5.12
CA CYS A 90 -18.99 8.54 5.63
C CYS A 90 -20.16 7.60 5.28
N GLY A 91 -20.08 6.81 4.22
CA GLY A 91 -21.16 5.93 3.75
C GLY A 91 -22.32 6.63 3.04
N THR A 92 -22.40 7.96 3.05
CA THR A 92 -23.58 8.71 2.61
C THR A 92 -23.35 9.63 1.40
N CYS A 93 -22.10 10.03 1.11
CA CYS A 93 -21.80 10.87 -0.05
C CYS A 93 -22.02 10.11 -1.38
N ARG A 94 -22.04 10.84 -2.48
CA ARG A 94 -22.27 10.26 -3.81
C ARG A 94 -21.28 9.14 -4.16
N TYR A 95 -20.02 9.29 -3.77
CA TYR A 95 -18.98 8.29 -4.07
C TYR A 95 -19.18 7.01 -3.25
N CYS A 96 -19.46 7.13 -1.96
CA CYS A 96 -19.77 5.97 -1.13
C CYS A 96 -20.99 5.19 -1.64
N ARG A 97 -22.02 5.91 -2.15
CA ARG A 97 -23.25 5.30 -2.69
C ARG A 97 -23.13 4.76 -4.12
N SER A 98 -22.01 5.00 -4.80
CA SER A 98 -21.73 4.54 -6.17
C SER A 98 -20.52 3.59 -6.23
N ASP A 99 -20.29 2.80 -5.19
CA ASP A 99 -19.21 1.80 -5.08
C ASP A 99 -17.79 2.35 -5.30
N ARG A 100 -17.60 3.63 -4.96
CA ARG A 100 -16.30 4.33 -5.00
C ARG A 100 -15.94 4.95 -3.64
N PRO A 101 -15.98 4.16 -2.53
CA PRO A 101 -15.80 4.68 -1.18
C PRO A 101 -14.40 5.26 -0.94
N ASN A 102 -13.39 4.85 -1.71
CA ASN A 102 -12.04 5.43 -1.69
C ASN A 102 -11.98 6.89 -2.14
N LEU A 103 -13.05 7.41 -2.75
CA LEU A 103 -13.20 8.83 -3.14
C LEU A 103 -14.16 9.58 -2.21
N CYS A 104 -14.35 9.10 -0.99
CA CYS A 104 -15.25 9.72 -0.01
C CYS A 104 -14.87 11.19 0.24
N GLU A 105 -15.86 12.10 0.14
CA GLU A 105 -15.64 13.55 0.35
C GLU A 105 -15.34 13.91 1.82
N ALA A 106 -15.71 13.02 2.75
CA ALA A 106 -15.47 13.17 4.19
C ALA A 106 -14.66 11.97 4.72
N LEU A 107 -13.58 11.63 4.02
CA LEU A 107 -12.66 10.59 4.44
C LEU A 107 -11.91 11.06 5.70
N VAL A 108 -11.77 10.17 6.68
CA VAL A 108 -10.91 10.36 7.86
C VAL A 108 -9.92 9.19 7.89
N SER A 109 -8.64 9.50 7.95
CA SER A 109 -7.56 8.50 7.93
C SER A 109 -6.98 8.28 9.33
N LEU A 110 -7.06 7.04 9.81
CA LEU A 110 -6.37 6.61 11.02
C LEU A 110 -4.85 6.62 10.79
N GLY A 111 -4.11 7.22 11.71
CA GLY A 111 -2.66 7.42 11.57
C GLY A 111 -2.24 8.69 10.81
N GLU A 112 -3.22 9.51 10.38
CA GLU A 112 -2.98 10.79 9.70
C GLU A 112 -3.86 11.91 10.28
N ASP A 113 -5.19 11.73 10.26
CA ASP A 113 -6.17 12.68 10.80
C ASP A 113 -6.47 12.44 12.27
N VAL A 114 -6.43 11.19 12.70
CA VAL A 114 -6.64 10.71 14.07
C VAL A 114 -5.64 9.60 14.39
N ASP A 115 -5.48 9.27 15.68
CA ASP A 115 -4.48 8.34 16.15
C ASP A 115 -4.52 6.98 15.44
N GLY A 116 -3.34 6.51 15.07
CA GLY A 116 -3.10 5.26 14.37
C GLY A 116 -2.42 4.18 15.21
N GLY A 117 -1.77 3.24 14.54
CA GLY A 117 -1.33 1.98 15.10
C GLY A 117 0.10 1.92 15.63
N PHE A 118 0.90 2.97 15.57
CA PHE A 118 2.22 2.96 16.21
C PHE A 118 2.11 3.21 17.73
N ALA A 119 1.23 2.47 18.39
CA ALA A 119 0.98 2.50 19.83
C ALA A 119 0.51 1.13 20.33
N ALA A 120 0.54 0.92 21.65
CA ALA A 120 0.11 -0.35 22.24
C ALA A 120 -1.39 -0.64 22.04
N TYR A 121 -2.21 0.41 21.95
CA TYR A 121 -3.65 0.32 21.68
C TYR A 121 -4.07 1.37 20.67
N MET A 122 -5.11 1.05 19.89
CA MET A 122 -5.73 1.91 18.90
C MET A 122 -7.25 1.81 19.03
N LEU A 123 -7.95 2.94 18.88
CA LEU A 123 -9.41 2.98 18.84
C LEU A 123 -9.87 3.14 17.39
N ALA A 124 -10.81 2.30 16.94
CA ALA A 124 -11.39 2.41 15.61
C ALA A 124 -12.88 2.03 15.64
N PRO A 125 -13.72 2.53 14.72
CA PRO A 125 -15.11 2.09 14.63
C PRO A 125 -15.20 0.66 14.07
N GLU A 126 -16.18 -0.14 14.51
CA GLU A 126 -16.42 -1.52 14.09
C GLU A 126 -16.35 -1.69 12.56
N LYS A 127 -16.92 -0.77 11.79
CA LYS A 127 -16.93 -0.80 10.33
C LYS A 127 -15.56 -0.76 9.65
N ALA A 128 -14.52 -0.37 10.38
CA ALA A 128 -13.13 -0.33 9.93
C ALA A 128 -12.35 -1.60 10.30
N ILE A 129 -12.95 -2.52 11.08
CA ILE A 129 -12.28 -3.69 11.63
C ILE A 129 -12.69 -4.94 10.85
N TYR A 130 -11.69 -5.72 10.45
CA TYR A 130 -11.89 -7.00 9.75
C TYR A 130 -11.25 -8.12 10.54
N LYS A 131 -12.03 -9.18 10.82
CA LYS A 131 -11.49 -10.40 11.40
C LYS A 131 -10.53 -11.08 10.44
N ILE A 132 -9.48 -11.66 11.00
CA ILE A 132 -8.53 -12.51 10.29
C ILE A 132 -8.45 -13.89 10.96
N PRO A 133 -8.02 -14.95 10.24
CA PRO A 133 -7.73 -16.25 10.84
C PRO A 133 -6.75 -16.12 12.01
N ARG A 134 -7.00 -16.88 13.09
CA ARG A 134 -6.16 -16.82 14.30
C ARG A 134 -4.73 -17.30 14.07
N ASP A 135 -4.52 -18.12 13.05
CA ASP A 135 -3.23 -18.66 12.64
C ASP A 135 -2.50 -17.80 11.60
N MET A 136 -3.12 -16.71 11.12
CA MET A 136 -2.44 -15.76 10.25
C MET A 136 -1.29 -15.09 10.99
N ASP A 137 -0.08 -15.20 10.43
CA ASP A 137 1.11 -14.52 10.97
C ASP A 137 0.94 -12.99 10.97
N TRP A 138 1.34 -12.34 12.05
CA TRP A 138 1.19 -10.90 12.25
C TRP A 138 1.92 -10.06 11.20
N ARG A 139 3.04 -10.55 10.64
CA ARG A 139 3.73 -9.89 9.52
C ARG A 139 2.84 -9.89 8.27
N THR A 140 2.20 -11.02 8.00
CA THR A 140 1.23 -11.16 6.90
C THR A 140 0.03 -10.26 7.11
N ALA A 141 -0.52 -10.24 8.32
CA ALA A 141 -1.66 -9.40 8.67
C ALA A 141 -1.38 -7.90 8.46
N ALA A 142 -0.18 -7.41 8.84
CA ALA A 142 0.22 -6.01 8.63
C ALA A 142 0.35 -5.61 7.14
N LEU A 143 0.41 -6.59 6.22
CA LEU A 143 0.44 -6.31 4.78
C LEU A 143 -0.96 -6.12 4.17
N THR A 144 -2.04 -6.30 4.94
CA THR A 144 -3.42 -6.26 4.41
C THR A 144 -3.75 -4.90 3.81
N GLU A 145 -3.45 -3.83 4.53
CA GLU A 145 -3.74 -2.48 4.04
C GLU A 145 -3.03 -2.19 2.70
N PRO A 146 -1.68 -2.23 2.60
CA PRO A 146 -1.00 -1.89 1.36
C PRO A 146 -1.32 -2.87 0.22
N PHE A 147 -1.53 -4.15 0.52
CA PHE A 147 -1.92 -5.12 -0.50
C PHE A 147 -3.36 -4.88 -1.00
N SER A 148 -4.26 -4.42 -0.16
CA SER A 148 -5.62 -4.05 -0.56
C SER A 148 -5.65 -2.90 -1.58
N CYS A 149 -4.71 -1.96 -1.48
CA CYS A 149 -4.51 -0.91 -2.49
C CYS A 149 -4.11 -1.51 -3.85
N ILE A 150 -3.25 -2.53 -3.84
CA ILE A 150 -2.84 -3.24 -5.07
C ILE A 150 -4.01 -4.02 -5.67
N VAL A 151 -4.81 -4.71 -4.85
CA VAL A 151 -6.00 -5.42 -5.33
C VAL A 151 -6.97 -4.44 -6.02
N ASN A 152 -7.18 -3.25 -5.47
CA ASN A 152 -7.97 -2.20 -6.13
C ASN A 152 -7.39 -1.83 -7.51
N GLY A 153 -6.08 -1.55 -7.59
CA GLY A 153 -5.40 -1.24 -8.84
C GLY A 153 -5.49 -2.38 -9.86
N PHE A 154 -5.32 -3.61 -9.40
CA PHE A 154 -5.38 -4.82 -10.21
C PHE A 154 -6.77 -5.02 -10.85
N LEU A 155 -7.83 -4.85 -10.06
CA LEU A 155 -9.21 -4.91 -10.57
C LEU A 155 -9.49 -3.81 -11.60
N ARG A 156 -8.98 -2.60 -11.36
CA ARG A 156 -9.10 -1.49 -12.32
C ARG A 156 -8.32 -1.75 -13.61
N ALA A 157 -7.17 -2.39 -13.52
CA ALA A 157 -6.35 -2.77 -14.67
C ALA A 157 -6.99 -3.86 -15.54
N ARG A 158 -7.99 -4.57 -15.03
CA ARG A 158 -8.65 -5.66 -15.76
C ARG A 158 -7.64 -6.66 -16.34
N VAL A 159 -6.65 -7.05 -15.50
CA VAL A 159 -5.59 -7.98 -15.87
C VAL A 159 -6.20 -9.29 -16.34
N LYS A 160 -5.68 -9.81 -17.43
CA LYS A 160 -6.12 -11.08 -18.03
C LYS A 160 -4.99 -12.10 -17.98
N PRO A 161 -5.31 -13.40 -17.93
CA PRO A 161 -4.33 -14.46 -18.21
C PRO A 161 -3.63 -14.20 -19.55
N SER A 162 -2.34 -14.49 -19.63
CA SER A 162 -1.46 -14.24 -20.77
C SER A 162 -1.10 -12.78 -21.07
N ASP A 163 -1.57 -11.79 -20.31
CA ASP A 163 -1.07 -10.41 -20.42
C ASP A 163 0.45 -10.38 -20.20
N THR A 164 1.14 -9.52 -20.91
CA THR A 164 2.51 -9.09 -20.61
C THR A 164 2.43 -7.86 -19.72
N ALA A 165 3.31 -7.75 -18.72
CA ALA A 165 3.26 -6.64 -17.77
C ALA A 165 4.64 -6.05 -17.51
N ALA A 166 4.68 -4.72 -17.32
CA ALA A 166 5.83 -4.00 -16.78
C ALA A 166 5.43 -3.31 -15.47
N VAL A 167 6.27 -3.45 -14.44
CA VAL A 167 6.07 -2.81 -13.14
C VAL A 167 7.26 -1.88 -12.88
N TYR A 168 6.99 -0.58 -12.82
CA TYR A 168 7.96 0.46 -12.53
C TYR A 168 8.02 0.70 -11.03
N GLY A 169 9.11 0.24 -10.41
CA GLY A 169 9.37 0.18 -8.99
C GLY A 169 9.25 -1.24 -8.42
N ALA A 170 10.26 -1.66 -7.65
CA ALA A 170 10.26 -2.93 -6.93
C ALA A 170 10.36 -2.72 -5.40
N GLY A 171 9.76 -1.65 -4.90
CA GLY A 171 9.40 -1.51 -3.49
C GLY A 171 8.24 -2.45 -3.12
N PRO A 172 7.67 -2.35 -1.90
CA PRO A 172 6.60 -3.25 -1.45
C PRO A 172 5.44 -3.31 -2.44
N MET A 173 4.97 -2.15 -2.92
CA MET A 173 3.85 -2.03 -3.85
C MET A 173 4.14 -2.73 -5.18
N GLY A 174 5.37 -2.56 -5.72
CA GLY A 174 5.77 -3.25 -6.96
C GLY A 174 5.90 -4.76 -6.80
N LEU A 175 6.41 -5.23 -5.66
CA LEU A 175 6.51 -6.66 -5.38
C LEU A 175 5.13 -7.32 -5.21
N PHE A 176 4.18 -6.62 -4.61
CA PHE A 176 2.77 -7.07 -4.59
C PHE A 176 2.20 -7.19 -6.00
N TRP A 177 2.44 -6.19 -6.86
CA TRP A 177 2.02 -6.26 -8.26
C TRP A 177 2.63 -7.44 -9.00
N VAL A 178 3.96 -7.63 -8.88
CA VAL A 178 4.66 -8.78 -9.50
C VAL A 178 4.05 -10.10 -9.04
N SER A 179 3.82 -10.26 -7.73
CA SER A 179 3.24 -11.49 -7.16
C SER A 179 1.83 -11.74 -7.67
N LEU A 180 0.99 -10.70 -7.69
CA LEU A 180 -0.40 -10.80 -8.11
C LEU A 180 -0.52 -11.07 -9.62
N LEU A 181 0.30 -10.41 -10.45
CA LEU A 181 0.39 -10.66 -11.89
C LEU A 181 0.80 -12.11 -12.18
N ARG A 182 1.78 -12.65 -11.43
CA ARG A 182 2.21 -14.05 -11.57
C ARG A 182 1.09 -15.01 -11.25
N LYS A 183 0.39 -14.79 -10.14
CA LYS A 183 -0.75 -15.63 -9.73
C LYS A 183 -1.94 -15.53 -10.69
N ALA A 184 -2.13 -14.38 -11.33
CA ALA A 184 -3.16 -14.18 -12.34
C ALA A 184 -2.84 -14.79 -13.72
N GLY A 185 -1.66 -15.38 -13.89
CA GLY A 185 -1.26 -16.05 -15.14
C GLY A 185 -0.69 -15.10 -16.20
N ALA A 186 -0.11 -13.96 -15.80
CA ALA A 186 0.63 -13.10 -16.73
C ALA A 186 1.73 -13.89 -17.43
N ARG A 187 1.81 -13.74 -18.75
CA ARG A 187 2.75 -14.49 -19.61
C ARG A 187 4.20 -14.07 -19.38
N LYS A 188 4.43 -12.78 -19.22
CA LYS A 188 5.75 -12.20 -18.99
C LYS A 188 5.62 -10.99 -18.05
N ILE A 189 6.44 -10.94 -17.02
CA ILE A 189 6.48 -9.85 -16.04
C ILE A 189 7.87 -9.23 -16.03
N ILE A 190 7.93 -7.95 -16.34
CA ILE A 190 9.17 -7.15 -16.40
C ILE A 190 9.14 -6.16 -15.24
N SER A 191 10.13 -6.19 -14.35
CA SER A 191 10.25 -5.24 -13.24
C SER A 191 11.38 -4.24 -13.52
N VAL A 192 11.09 -2.95 -13.37
CA VAL A 192 12.05 -1.86 -13.59
C VAL A 192 12.42 -1.25 -12.24
N GLU A 193 13.68 -1.31 -11.84
CA GLU A 193 14.16 -0.87 -10.52
C GLU A 193 15.67 -0.59 -10.56
N ILE A 194 16.10 0.51 -9.97
CA ILE A 194 17.52 0.91 -9.94
C ILE A 194 18.33 0.15 -8.86
N ALA A 195 17.69 -0.23 -7.74
CA ALA A 195 18.35 -0.90 -6.64
C ALA A 195 18.48 -2.41 -6.89
N GLU A 196 19.70 -2.94 -6.95
CA GLU A 196 19.98 -4.35 -7.22
C GLU A 196 19.25 -5.29 -6.26
N ARG A 197 19.29 -5.02 -4.95
CA ARG A 197 18.60 -5.83 -3.93
C ARG A 197 17.10 -5.94 -4.19
N ARG A 198 16.47 -4.85 -4.67
CA ARG A 198 15.05 -4.85 -5.01
C ARG A 198 14.78 -5.57 -6.33
N ARG A 199 15.69 -5.51 -7.31
CA ARG A 199 15.60 -6.33 -8.54
C ARG A 199 15.65 -7.82 -8.20
N GLU A 200 16.53 -8.25 -7.29
CA GLU A 200 16.58 -9.64 -6.83
C GLU A 200 15.29 -10.04 -6.07
N ALA A 201 14.73 -9.14 -5.25
CA ALA A 201 13.44 -9.38 -4.62
C ALA A 201 12.32 -9.52 -5.67
N ALA A 202 12.32 -8.72 -6.74
CA ALA A 202 11.36 -8.83 -7.84
C ALA A 202 11.44 -10.19 -8.57
N LYS A 203 12.65 -10.70 -8.83
CA LYS A 203 12.82 -12.06 -9.38
C LYS A 203 12.22 -13.12 -8.46
N ARG A 204 12.50 -13.03 -7.16
CA ARG A 204 11.93 -13.95 -6.16
C ARG A 204 10.42 -13.83 -6.03
N ALA A 205 9.85 -12.66 -6.27
CA ALA A 205 8.40 -12.42 -6.29
C ALA A 205 7.73 -12.91 -7.58
N GLY A 206 8.50 -13.23 -8.63
CA GLY A 206 7.98 -13.81 -9.87
C GLY A 206 8.21 -12.99 -11.14
N ALA A 207 9.07 -11.95 -11.13
CA ALA A 207 9.46 -11.24 -12.35
C ALA A 207 10.35 -12.12 -13.23
N ASP A 208 10.06 -12.17 -14.54
CA ASP A 208 10.85 -12.92 -15.54
C ASP A 208 12.09 -12.13 -15.95
N VAL A 209 11.96 -10.80 -16.01
CA VAL A 209 13.04 -9.88 -16.41
C VAL A 209 13.10 -8.74 -15.41
N THR A 210 14.30 -8.32 -15.05
CA THR A 210 14.53 -7.09 -14.27
C THR A 210 15.40 -6.13 -15.06
N ILE A 211 15.06 -4.84 -15.03
CA ILE A 211 15.74 -3.78 -15.77
C ILE A 211 16.29 -2.76 -14.78
N ASP A 212 17.57 -2.40 -14.93
CA ASP A 212 18.18 -1.28 -14.23
C ASP A 212 18.03 -0.01 -15.07
N SER A 213 17.03 0.82 -14.75
CA SER A 213 16.80 2.06 -15.50
C SER A 213 17.86 3.15 -15.26
N SER A 214 18.82 2.93 -14.37
CA SER A 214 20.00 3.83 -14.24
C SER A 214 21.09 3.56 -15.28
N THR A 215 21.10 2.37 -15.88
CA THR A 215 22.13 1.92 -16.83
C THR A 215 21.62 1.66 -18.24
N GLU A 216 20.31 1.42 -18.41
CA GLU A 216 19.70 1.19 -19.73
C GLU A 216 18.33 1.87 -19.83
N ASN A 217 17.91 2.18 -21.07
CA ASN A 217 16.58 2.75 -21.31
C ASN A 217 15.50 1.69 -21.14
N PRO A 218 14.59 1.81 -20.14
CA PRO A 218 13.61 0.78 -19.83
C PRO A 218 12.59 0.56 -20.97
N VAL A 219 12.21 1.63 -21.69
CA VAL A 219 11.25 1.54 -22.80
C VAL A 219 11.83 0.71 -23.96
N ALA A 220 13.08 1.00 -24.36
CA ALA A 220 13.75 0.26 -25.41
C ALA A 220 13.93 -1.22 -25.03
N ARG A 221 14.31 -1.48 -23.77
CA ARG A 221 14.48 -2.84 -23.27
C ARG A 221 13.15 -3.60 -23.20
N ILE A 222 12.08 -2.99 -22.70
CA ILE A 222 10.74 -3.62 -22.66
C ILE A 222 10.28 -3.96 -24.08
N LYS A 223 10.43 -3.05 -25.05
CA LYS A 223 10.08 -3.31 -26.44
C LYS A 223 10.87 -4.48 -27.01
N LYS A 224 12.16 -4.57 -26.72
CA LYS A 224 12.99 -5.73 -27.12
C LYS A 224 12.48 -7.03 -26.52
N GLU A 225 12.06 -7.02 -25.26
CA GLU A 225 11.53 -8.19 -24.54
C GLU A 225 10.11 -8.61 -24.99
N THR A 226 9.44 -7.77 -25.75
CA THR A 226 8.05 -7.94 -26.20
C THR A 226 7.90 -7.84 -27.72
N ASP A 227 8.93 -8.24 -28.49
CA ASP A 227 8.93 -8.23 -29.96
C ASP A 227 8.48 -6.89 -30.56
N GLN A 228 8.91 -5.78 -29.97
CA GLN A 228 8.57 -4.38 -30.30
C GLN A 228 7.10 -3.98 -30.02
N LEU A 229 6.27 -4.85 -29.51
CA LEU A 229 4.84 -4.60 -29.26
C LEU A 229 4.61 -3.71 -28.03
N GLY A 230 5.45 -3.83 -27.00
CA GLY A 230 5.20 -3.26 -25.68
C GLY A 230 4.40 -4.22 -24.78
N VAL A 231 3.98 -3.72 -23.59
CA VAL A 231 3.26 -4.54 -22.60
C VAL A 231 1.76 -4.25 -22.58
N ASP A 232 0.95 -5.26 -22.30
CA ASP A 232 -0.50 -5.14 -22.17
C ASP A 232 -0.89 -4.34 -20.92
N VAL A 233 -0.08 -4.43 -19.85
CA VAL A 233 -0.28 -3.70 -18.59
C VAL A 233 1.03 -3.06 -18.15
N ALA A 234 1.07 -1.75 -18.03
CA ALA A 234 2.18 -1.02 -17.44
C ALA A 234 1.73 -0.40 -16.11
N VAL A 235 2.45 -0.69 -15.03
CA VAL A 235 2.11 -0.23 -13.68
C VAL A 235 3.21 0.68 -13.16
N GLU A 236 2.82 1.88 -12.70
CA GLU A 236 3.73 2.85 -12.11
C GLU A 236 3.41 3.00 -10.61
N VAL A 237 4.41 2.68 -9.75
CA VAL A 237 4.27 2.73 -8.28
C VAL A 237 5.38 3.52 -7.59
N ILE A 238 6.16 4.31 -8.35
CA ILE A 238 7.27 5.15 -7.83
C ILE A 238 6.79 6.57 -7.50
N GLY A 239 5.93 7.13 -8.37
CA GLY A 239 5.46 8.51 -8.25
C GLY A 239 6.43 9.53 -8.85
N LYS A 240 7.08 9.22 -9.98
CA LYS A 240 7.91 10.15 -10.75
C LYS A 240 7.32 10.37 -12.14
N VAL A 241 7.39 11.61 -12.63
CA VAL A 241 6.91 11.97 -13.97
C VAL A 241 7.56 11.11 -15.04
N GLU A 242 8.88 10.93 -14.96
CA GLU A 242 9.65 10.13 -15.90
C GLU A 242 9.16 8.69 -15.99
N THR A 243 8.87 8.04 -14.84
CA THR A 243 8.39 6.65 -14.82
C THR A 243 6.96 6.52 -15.31
N VAL A 244 6.11 7.55 -15.14
CA VAL A 244 4.78 7.63 -15.77
C VAL A 244 4.93 7.72 -17.30
N GLU A 245 5.84 8.55 -17.81
CA GLU A 245 6.10 8.68 -19.23
C GLU A 245 6.66 7.38 -19.82
N TYR A 246 7.57 6.69 -19.13
CA TYR A 246 8.07 5.38 -19.53
C TYR A 246 6.96 4.32 -19.57
N ALA A 247 6.05 4.30 -18.58
CA ALA A 247 4.93 3.38 -18.57
C ALA A 247 4.01 3.59 -19.79
N LEU A 248 3.72 4.84 -20.15
CA LEU A 248 2.94 5.20 -21.34
C LEU A 248 3.62 4.78 -22.63
N GLN A 249 4.94 5.01 -22.75
CA GLN A 249 5.73 4.71 -23.96
C GLN A 249 5.96 3.21 -24.14
N SER A 250 6.03 2.44 -23.07
CA SER A 250 6.25 0.99 -23.10
C SER A 250 4.98 0.17 -23.24
N SER A 251 3.79 0.79 -23.10
CA SER A 251 2.52 0.09 -23.28
C SER A 251 2.24 -0.22 -24.75
N ALA A 252 1.66 -1.39 -25.01
CA ALA A 252 1.22 -1.85 -26.33
C ALA A 252 0.00 -1.05 -26.84
N TYR A 253 -0.43 -1.31 -28.07
CA TYR A 253 -1.74 -0.88 -28.57
C TYR A 253 -2.84 -1.62 -27.78
N GLY A 254 -3.88 -0.90 -27.36
CA GLY A 254 -4.89 -1.39 -26.43
C GLY A 254 -4.36 -1.60 -24.99
N GLY A 255 -3.14 -1.17 -24.69
CA GLY A 255 -2.49 -1.35 -23.41
C GLY A 255 -3.11 -0.48 -22.31
N ARG A 256 -3.00 -0.93 -21.07
CA ARG A 256 -3.52 -0.29 -19.86
C ARG A 256 -2.37 0.19 -19.00
N VAL A 257 -2.34 1.50 -18.72
CA VAL A 257 -1.34 2.11 -17.85
C VAL A 257 -2.00 2.46 -16.52
N VAL A 258 -1.50 1.88 -15.43
CA VAL A 258 -2.01 2.10 -14.07
C VAL A 258 -1.03 3.01 -13.32
N ILE A 259 -1.50 4.17 -12.88
CA ILE A 259 -0.75 5.12 -12.09
C ILE A 259 -1.21 5.03 -10.64
N MET A 260 -0.30 4.60 -9.76
CA MET A 260 -0.52 4.48 -8.31
C MET A 260 0.52 5.26 -7.51
N GLY A 261 1.69 5.49 -8.07
CA GLY A 261 2.74 6.27 -7.42
C GLY A 261 2.30 7.71 -7.20
N THR A 262 2.57 8.26 -6.02
CA THR A 262 2.19 9.63 -5.66
C THR A 262 3.21 10.62 -6.19
N CYS A 263 2.92 11.23 -7.34
CA CYS A 263 3.67 12.36 -7.87
C CYS A 263 3.38 13.63 -7.06
N ARG A 264 4.24 14.63 -7.17
CA ARG A 264 3.96 15.98 -6.63
C ARG A 264 2.70 16.55 -7.30
N PRO A 265 1.85 17.31 -6.57
CA PRO A 265 0.62 17.87 -7.13
C PRO A 265 0.84 18.85 -8.31
N ASP A 266 2.02 19.48 -8.37
CA ASP A 266 2.44 20.42 -9.41
C ASP A 266 3.22 19.76 -10.56
N ALA A 267 3.32 18.43 -10.57
CA ALA A 267 4.04 17.68 -11.61
C ALA A 267 3.11 17.30 -12.76
N TYR A 268 3.61 17.44 -13.99
CA TYR A 268 2.88 17.13 -15.23
C TYR A 268 3.68 16.19 -16.12
N ALA A 269 3.08 15.06 -16.48
CA ALA A 269 3.64 14.12 -17.45
C ALA A 269 3.21 14.49 -18.88
N LYS A 270 4.11 14.31 -19.85
CA LYS A 270 3.85 14.55 -21.28
C LYS A 270 3.43 13.25 -21.96
N PHE A 271 2.39 13.31 -22.73
CA PHE A 271 1.97 12.21 -23.61
C PHE A 271 1.32 12.76 -24.90
N SER A 272 1.29 11.94 -25.93
CA SER A 272 0.61 12.26 -27.20
C SER A 272 -0.87 11.91 -27.10
N PRO A 273 -1.81 12.89 -27.13
CA PRO A 273 -3.24 12.59 -27.23
C PRO A 273 -3.58 11.77 -28.46
N PHE A 274 -2.84 11.95 -29.57
CA PHE A 274 -2.98 11.16 -30.79
C PHE A 274 -2.70 9.68 -30.52
N ASP A 275 -1.62 9.35 -29.76
CA ASP A 275 -1.28 7.96 -29.45
C ASP A 275 -2.33 7.30 -28.54
N ILE A 276 -2.88 8.05 -27.59
CA ILE A 276 -3.95 7.54 -26.71
C ILE A 276 -5.17 7.18 -27.55
N MET A 277 -5.62 8.11 -28.42
CA MET A 277 -6.78 7.89 -29.27
C MET A 277 -6.53 6.81 -30.34
N ARG A 278 -5.40 6.93 -31.06
CA ARG A 278 -5.09 6.08 -32.23
C ARG A 278 -4.85 4.62 -31.85
N TYR A 279 -4.24 4.40 -30.70
CA TYR A 279 -3.85 3.09 -30.23
C TYR A 279 -4.70 2.57 -29.06
N GLU A 280 -5.83 3.25 -28.79
CA GLU A 280 -6.83 2.86 -27.78
C GLU A 280 -6.20 2.53 -26.40
N LYS A 281 -5.24 3.35 -25.95
CA LYS A 281 -4.58 3.14 -24.67
C LYS A 281 -5.43 3.66 -23.52
N ASP A 282 -5.55 2.87 -22.44
CA ASP A 282 -6.20 3.29 -21.19
C ASP A 282 -5.17 3.90 -20.23
N ILE A 283 -5.47 5.06 -19.66
CA ILE A 283 -4.75 5.64 -18.52
C ILE A 283 -5.65 5.58 -17.29
N LEU A 284 -5.23 4.81 -16.29
CA LEU A 284 -6.03 4.47 -15.12
C LEU A 284 -5.34 4.95 -13.84
N GLY A 285 -5.95 5.89 -13.11
CA GLY A 285 -5.52 6.20 -11.75
C GLY A 285 -6.07 5.16 -10.76
N SER A 286 -5.29 4.78 -9.75
CA SER A 286 -5.76 3.97 -8.63
C SER A 286 -5.32 4.60 -7.31
N HIS A 287 -6.28 4.92 -6.48
CA HIS A 287 -6.08 5.59 -5.20
C HIS A 287 -6.62 4.71 -4.08
N THR A 288 -5.78 4.40 -3.11
CA THR A 288 -6.06 3.59 -1.92
C THR A 288 -6.89 2.31 -2.20
N GLN A 289 -7.41 1.69 -1.16
CA GLN A 289 -8.33 0.56 -1.26
C GLN A 289 -9.78 1.02 -1.39
N ALA A 290 -10.54 0.35 -2.27
CA ALA A 290 -12.00 0.53 -2.37
C ALA A 290 -12.70 -0.57 -1.53
N ALA A 291 -13.43 -1.49 -2.17
CA ALA A 291 -14.03 -2.66 -1.53
C ALA A 291 -13.11 -3.90 -1.58
N SER A 292 -11.79 -3.69 -1.51
CA SER A 292 -10.77 -4.72 -1.73
C SER A 292 -10.14 -5.31 -0.46
N PHE A 293 -10.50 -4.77 0.73
CA PHE A 293 -9.85 -5.14 1.99
C PHE A 293 -10.10 -6.62 2.37
N GLY A 294 -11.34 -7.08 2.31
CA GLY A 294 -11.69 -8.49 2.56
C GLY A 294 -11.00 -9.44 1.57
N SER A 295 -11.02 -9.11 0.27
CA SER A 295 -10.32 -9.92 -0.75
C SER A 295 -8.81 -9.97 -0.51
N ALA A 296 -8.20 -8.89 -0.03
CA ALA A 296 -6.77 -8.85 0.30
C ALA A 296 -6.44 -9.81 1.45
N ILE A 297 -7.28 -9.89 2.50
CA ILE A 297 -7.13 -10.84 3.60
C ILE A 297 -7.10 -12.28 3.07
N GLU A 298 -8.11 -12.65 2.26
CA GLU A 298 -8.21 -14.00 1.71
C GLU A 298 -7.01 -14.37 0.82
N MET A 299 -6.58 -13.45 -0.03
CA MET A 299 -5.41 -13.65 -0.90
C MET A 299 -4.12 -13.80 -0.09
N LEU A 300 -3.90 -12.97 0.92
CA LEU A 300 -2.72 -13.06 1.79
C LEU A 300 -2.71 -14.39 2.56
N ASN A 301 -3.85 -14.77 3.13
CA ASN A 301 -4.00 -16.04 3.85
C ASN A 301 -3.76 -17.25 2.94
N SER A 302 -4.07 -17.14 1.65
CA SER A 302 -3.86 -18.19 0.63
C SER A 302 -2.45 -18.19 0.03
N GLY A 303 -1.51 -17.37 0.54
CA GLY A 303 -0.12 -17.35 0.10
C GLY A 303 0.10 -16.74 -1.31
N PHE A 304 -0.72 -15.76 -1.70
CA PHE A 304 -0.51 -15.02 -2.96
C PHE A 304 0.78 -14.21 -2.97
N VAL A 305 1.29 -13.86 -1.80
CA VAL A 305 2.42 -12.95 -1.63
C VAL A 305 3.56 -13.64 -0.89
N PRO A 306 4.81 -13.57 -1.37
CA PRO A 306 5.96 -14.11 -0.66
C PRO A 306 6.37 -13.17 0.49
N VAL A 307 5.75 -13.33 1.65
CA VAL A 307 5.92 -12.44 2.82
C VAL A 307 7.39 -12.27 3.21
N ASP A 308 8.18 -13.35 3.21
CA ASP A 308 9.61 -13.31 3.54
C ASP A 308 10.49 -12.56 2.52
N VAL A 309 9.98 -12.34 1.31
CA VAL A 309 10.66 -11.48 0.31
C VAL A 309 10.33 -10.01 0.56
N ILE A 310 9.12 -9.73 1.02
CA ILE A 310 8.59 -8.37 1.17
C ILE A 310 8.94 -7.82 2.56
N VAL A 311 8.62 -8.51 3.63
CA VAL A 311 8.95 -8.08 5.01
C VAL A 311 10.41 -8.41 5.30
N THR A 312 11.28 -7.41 5.15
CA THR A 312 12.73 -7.55 5.34
C THR A 312 13.18 -7.21 6.75
N HIS A 313 12.40 -6.44 7.50
CA HIS A 313 12.77 -6.00 8.85
C HIS A 313 11.55 -6.00 9.77
N GLU A 314 11.78 -6.49 10.98
CA GLU A 314 10.87 -6.35 12.11
C GLU A 314 11.57 -5.55 13.21
N ILE A 315 11.00 -4.42 13.62
CA ILE A 315 11.64 -3.47 14.54
C ILE A 315 10.69 -3.17 15.69
N PRO A 316 11.16 -3.23 16.96
CA PRO A 316 10.32 -2.85 18.10
C PRO A 316 9.91 -1.39 18.03
N LEU A 317 8.71 -1.05 18.53
CA LEU A 317 8.19 0.33 18.57
C LEU A 317 9.19 1.33 19.19
N LYS A 318 9.91 0.94 20.24
CA LYS A 318 10.94 1.78 20.88
C LYS A 318 12.07 2.19 19.95
N GLU A 319 12.31 1.46 18.87
CA GLU A 319 13.35 1.69 17.87
C GLU A 319 12.76 2.26 16.54
N ILE A 320 11.59 2.85 16.56
CA ILE A 320 10.88 3.31 15.34
C ILE A 320 11.72 4.26 14.48
N HIS A 321 12.60 5.05 15.07
CA HIS A 321 13.51 5.93 14.32
C HIS A 321 14.44 5.14 13.38
N ARG A 322 14.91 3.96 13.80
CA ARG A 322 15.68 3.06 12.95
C ARG A 322 14.87 2.58 11.75
N ALA A 323 13.57 2.35 11.94
CA ALA A 323 12.69 1.97 10.84
C ALA A 323 12.52 3.10 9.81
N PHE A 324 12.39 4.35 10.26
CA PHE A 324 12.39 5.52 9.38
C PHE A 324 13.70 5.66 8.61
N ASP A 325 14.84 5.49 9.27
CA ASP A 325 16.15 5.55 8.63
C ASP A 325 16.34 4.49 7.55
N LEU A 326 15.94 3.23 7.81
CA LEU A 326 15.99 2.14 6.84
C LEU A 326 15.10 2.42 5.63
N ASN A 327 13.92 2.97 5.85
CA ASN A 327 13.00 3.35 4.78
C ASN A 327 13.57 4.50 3.93
N LYS A 328 14.07 5.55 4.58
CA LYS A 328 14.68 6.72 3.93
C LYS A 328 15.88 6.36 3.05
N ARG A 329 16.72 5.42 3.50
CA ARG A 329 17.89 4.93 2.76
C ARG A 329 17.56 3.85 1.73
N ALA A 330 16.29 3.45 1.62
CA ALA A 330 15.84 2.33 0.78
C ALA A 330 16.57 1.00 1.09
N GLU A 331 17.02 0.82 2.33
CA GLU A 331 17.72 -0.38 2.81
C GLU A 331 16.72 -1.50 3.17
N SER A 332 15.46 -1.15 3.43
CA SER A 332 14.35 -2.10 3.59
C SER A 332 13.49 -2.18 2.32
N VAL A 333 12.87 -3.32 2.10
CA VAL A 333 11.71 -3.40 1.22
C VAL A 333 10.48 -2.99 2.05
N LYS A 334 10.12 -3.77 3.05
CA LYS A 334 9.07 -3.44 4.02
C LYS A 334 9.56 -3.65 5.43
N THR A 335 9.30 -2.67 6.28
CA THR A 335 9.53 -2.77 7.72
C THR A 335 8.20 -2.91 8.44
N VAL A 336 8.11 -3.84 9.38
CA VAL A 336 6.98 -4.01 10.28
C VAL A 336 7.41 -3.63 11.69
N ILE A 337 6.63 -2.78 12.34
CA ILE A 337 6.84 -2.38 13.73
C ILE A 337 6.16 -3.39 14.65
N LYS A 338 6.94 -4.02 15.51
CA LYS A 338 6.45 -4.94 16.54
C LYS A 338 5.99 -4.14 17.76
N ILE A 339 4.76 -4.39 18.20
CA ILE A 339 4.11 -3.67 19.28
C ILE A 339 3.64 -4.69 20.32
N GLY A 340 4.40 -4.86 21.39
CA GLY A 340 4.08 -5.79 22.49
C GLY A 340 4.65 -7.19 22.31
#